data_6745b30b6b3fc66869ad42b34d14c0b6
#
_entry.id   6745b30b6b3fc66869ad42b34d14c0b6
#
_cell.length_a   1.000
_cell.length_b   1.000
_cell.length_c   1.000
_cell.angle_alpha   90.00
_cell.angle_beta   90.00
_cell.angle_gamma   90.00
#
_symmetry.space_group_name_H-M   'P 1'
#
loop_
_entity.id
_entity.type
_entity.pdbx_description
1 polymer ?
#
loop_
_entity_poly.entity_id
_entity_poly.type
_entity_poly.pdbx_seq_one_letter_code
_entity_poly.pdbx_strand_id
1 'polypeptide(L)'
;MTGPSLHVGIDVGGTKCLGVALDAEGNLLREDRRPTPRGTGSVDRLIDTLVELAGSLGQYDSLGVGVPGLVTREGVLRAAPNLDGVADFDVAGGLRARVDTRVRVDNDATCAALAEWRLGAGRGSNDMILVTLGTGIGGGVVAGGALQRGHNGFAGEFGHMVIDPYGPPCVCGRRGCWERYASGSGLARLAREAAVGRRVSRVLDLADGDPEAVRGEHVQKAAREGDRDALAVIDEFGKWVALGLVNLTNALDPDVFVLGGGLAVGADLYLEPIQRWFGELIYSPDLRTHPRVAFAYWNERAGAVGAALLHQLDE
;
A
#
# COMPACT_ATOMS: atom_id res chain seq x y z
N MET A 1 3.33 33.68 -21.38
CA MET A 1 3.21 32.26 -21.78
C MET A 1 3.35 31.46 -20.50
N THR A 2 2.25 30.95 -19.98
CA THR A 2 2.29 29.98 -18.84
C THR A 2 3.04 28.76 -19.32
N GLY A 3 4.11 28.38 -18.61
CA GLY A 3 4.83 27.13 -18.86
C GLY A 3 3.88 25.91 -18.73
N PRO A 4 4.33 24.71 -19.14
CA PRO A 4 3.51 23.51 -18.97
C PRO A 4 3.13 23.35 -17.49
N SER A 5 1.86 23.00 -17.24
CA SER A 5 1.37 22.75 -15.88
C SER A 5 2.14 21.57 -15.26
N LEU A 6 2.63 21.77 -14.03
CA LEU A 6 3.40 20.78 -13.31
C LEU A 6 2.74 20.45 -11.98
N HIS A 7 2.54 19.17 -11.72
CA HIS A 7 1.90 18.68 -10.50
C HIS A 7 2.89 17.83 -9.70
N VAL A 8 3.22 18.28 -8.48
CA VAL A 8 4.14 17.57 -7.61
C VAL A 8 3.37 16.68 -6.64
N GLY A 9 3.82 15.45 -6.50
CA GLY A 9 3.32 14.50 -5.50
C GLY A 9 4.46 13.94 -4.67
N ILE A 10 4.23 13.82 -3.37
CA ILE A 10 5.21 13.25 -2.44
C ILE A 10 4.55 12.11 -1.66
N ASP A 11 5.24 10.98 -1.57
CA ASP A 11 4.89 9.83 -0.72
C ASP A 11 5.83 9.80 0.49
N VAL A 12 5.26 9.82 1.69
CA VAL A 12 6.00 9.79 2.95
C VAL A 12 6.10 8.36 3.45
N GLY A 13 7.21 7.71 3.15
CA GLY A 13 7.51 6.40 3.72
C GLY A 13 8.19 6.47 5.09
N GLY A 14 8.26 5.36 5.80
CA GLY A 14 8.89 5.29 7.13
C GLY A 14 10.40 5.60 7.15
N THR A 15 11.10 5.54 6.01
CA THR A 15 12.55 5.77 5.90
C THR A 15 12.93 6.84 4.90
N LYS A 16 12.13 7.05 3.89
CA LYS A 16 12.36 7.99 2.78
C LYS A 16 11.06 8.65 2.35
N CYS A 17 11.11 9.90 1.96
CA CYS A 17 10.08 10.59 1.20
C CYS A 17 10.45 10.52 -0.29
N LEU A 18 9.52 10.11 -1.14
CA LEU A 18 9.68 10.05 -2.58
C LEU A 18 8.83 11.14 -3.22
N GLY A 19 9.45 12.06 -3.95
CA GLY A 19 8.78 13.10 -4.70
C GLY A 19 8.82 12.82 -6.20
N VAL A 20 7.72 13.13 -6.88
CA VAL A 20 7.61 13.07 -8.34
C VAL A 20 6.98 14.36 -8.87
N ALA A 21 7.32 14.72 -10.12
CA ALA A 21 6.66 15.78 -10.87
C ALA A 21 6.03 15.18 -12.13
N LEU A 22 4.73 15.44 -12.33
CA LEU A 22 3.96 15.03 -13.50
C LEU A 22 3.59 16.24 -14.33
N ASP A 23 3.50 16.06 -15.67
CA ASP A 23 2.83 17.04 -16.54
C ASP A 23 1.31 16.91 -16.48
N ALA A 24 0.59 17.74 -17.23
CA ALA A 24 -0.86 17.75 -17.28
C ALA A 24 -1.46 16.43 -17.82
N GLU A 25 -0.71 15.70 -18.64
CA GLU A 25 -1.07 14.40 -19.21
C GLU A 25 -0.78 13.24 -18.27
N GLY A 26 -0.09 13.48 -17.13
CA GLY A 26 0.28 12.48 -16.13
C GLY A 26 1.61 11.76 -16.44
N ASN A 27 2.44 12.29 -17.34
CA ASN A 27 3.75 11.73 -17.60
C ASN A 27 4.72 12.11 -16.49
N LEU A 28 5.50 11.15 -16.03
CA LEU A 28 6.55 11.36 -15.03
C LEU A 28 7.75 12.09 -15.66
N LEU A 29 8.00 13.31 -15.19
CA LEU A 29 9.08 14.16 -15.68
C LEU A 29 10.32 14.14 -14.80
N ARG A 30 10.13 14.12 -13.48
CA ARG A 30 11.21 14.19 -12.48
C ARG A 30 10.89 13.35 -11.26
N GLU A 31 11.94 12.90 -10.60
CA GLU A 31 11.88 12.16 -9.33
C GLU A 31 13.05 12.61 -8.44
N ASP A 32 12.80 12.77 -7.14
CA ASP A 32 13.82 13.03 -6.13
C ASP A 32 13.44 12.37 -4.81
N ARG A 33 14.41 12.17 -3.93
CA ARG A 33 14.22 11.47 -2.66
C ARG A 33 14.92 12.19 -1.52
N ARG A 34 14.28 12.15 -0.34
CA ARG A 34 14.86 12.65 0.92
C ARG A 34 14.66 11.62 2.03
N PRO A 35 15.57 11.53 3.02
CA PRO A 35 15.30 10.73 4.21
C PRO A 35 14.09 11.28 4.97
N THR A 36 13.26 10.39 5.51
CA THR A 36 12.17 10.78 6.42
C THR A 36 12.78 11.21 7.77
N PRO A 37 12.49 12.41 8.28
CA PRO A 37 12.97 12.87 9.59
C PRO A 37 12.51 11.95 10.72
N ARG A 38 13.38 11.70 11.69
CA ARG A 38 13.12 10.84 12.86
C ARG A 38 13.54 11.52 14.16
N GLY A 39 12.95 11.08 15.27
CA GLY A 39 13.28 11.57 16.63
C GLY A 39 12.60 12.88 16.98
N THR A 40 13.03 13.52 18.07
CA THR A 40 12.42 14.75 18.62
C THR A 40 12.31 15.86 17.58
N GLY A 41 11.11 16.48 17.44
CA GLY A 41 10.84 17.52 16.44
C GLY A 41 10.76 16.99 14.99
N SER A 42 10.57 15.68 14.79
CA SER A 42 10.46 15.07 13.46
C SER A 42 9.30 15.64 12.66
N VAL A 43 8.23 16.04 13.33
CA VAL A 43 6.99 16.55 12.72
C VAL A 43 7.22 17.88 12.00
N ASP A 44 7.85 18.87 12.68
CA ASP A 44 8.15 20.17 12.07
C ASP A 44 9.16 20.01 10.93
N ARG A 45 10.20 19.20 11.16
CA ARG A 45 11.19 18.91 10.12
C ARG A 45 10.61 18.16 8.93
N LEU A 46 9.52 17.39 9.14
CA LEU A 46 8.82 16.72 8.02
C LEU A 46 8.27 17.77 7.05
N ILE A 47 7.57 18.79 7.54
CA ILE A 47 7.04 19.85 6.67
C ILE A 47 8.16 20.54 5.89
N ASP A 48 9.27 20.90 6.56
CA ASP A 48 10.41 21.53 5.87
C ASP A 48 11.01 20.60 4.80
N THR A 49 11.17 19.31 5.11
CA THR A 49 11.65 18.30 4.15
C THR A 49 10.72 18.17 2.94
N LEU A 50 9.40 18.20 3.15
CA LEU A 50 8.40 18.12 2.07
C LEU A 50 8.46 19.34 1.16
N VAL A 51 8.61 20.54 1.73
CA VAL A 51 8.74 21.79 0.99
C VAL A 51 10.04 21.82 0.17
N GLU A 52 11.17 21.43 0.77
CA GLU A 52 12.46 21.33 0.08
C GLU A 52 12.42 20.30 -1.04
N LEU A 53 11.82 19.13 -0.81
CA LEU A 53 11.66 18.08 -1.83
C LEU A 53 10.78 18.56 -2.97
N ALA A 54 9.65 19.22 -2.68
CA ALA A 54 8.79 19.79 -3.71
C ALA A 54 9.54 20.83 -4.54
N GLY A 55 10.27 21.75 -3.90
CA GLY A 55 11.07 22.79 -4.57
C GLY A 55 12.17 22.21 -5.47
N SER A 56 12.78 21.09 -5.11
CA SER A 56 13.82 20.42 -5.94
C SER A 56 13.27 19.87 -7.26
N LEU A 57 11.96 19.64 -7.34
CA LEU A 57 11.29 19.09 -8.52
C LEU A 57 10.91 20.17 -9.54
N GLY A 58 11.01 21.44 -9.19
CA GLY A 58 10.76 22.61 -10.07
C GLY A 58 9.63 23.49 -9.57
N GLN A 59 9.20 24.44 -10.42
CA GLN A 59 8.03 25.27 -10.16
C GLN A 59 6.77 24.47 -10.50
N TYR A 60 5.76 24.46 -9.61
CA TYR A 60 4.58 23.62 -9.73
C TYR A 60 3.28 24.37 -9.41
N ASP A 61 2.17 23.90 -9.97
CA ASP A 61 0.83 24.46 -9.81
C ASP A 61 0.04 23.81 -8.67
N SER A 62 0.41 22.60 -8.28
CA SER A 62 -0.19 21.88 -7.15
C SER A 62 0.81 20.96 -6.44
N LEU A 63 0.61 20.80 -5.13
CA LEU A 63 1.35 19.87 -4.28
C LEU A 63 0.38 18.89 -3.61
N GLY A 64 0.54 17.62 -3.90
CA GLY A 64 -0.12 16.53 -3.19
C GLY A 64 0.84 15.76 -2.30
N VAL A 65 0.38 15.29 -1.15
CA VAL A 65 1.19 14.49 -0.23
C VAL A 65 0.42 13.27 0.26
N GLY A 66 0.99 12.10 0.06
CA GLY A 66 0.54 10.83 0.66
C GLY A 66 1.28 10.59 1.97
N VAL A 67 0.57 10.35 3.06
CA VAL A 67 1.17 10.05 4.36
C VAL A 67 0.59 8.75 4.94
N PRO A 68 1.40 7.95 5.66
CA PRO A 68 0.92 6.71 6.26
C PRO A 68 0.02 7.00 7.45
N GLY A 69 -1.06 6.24 7.61
CA GLY A 69 -1.97 6.31 8.76
C GLY A 69 -3.33 6.93 8.46
N LEU A 70 -4.04 7.33 9.51
CA LEU A 70 -5.42 7.85 9.41
C LEU A 70 -5.41 9.35 9.06
N VAL A 71 -5.76 9.68 7.83
CA VAL A 71 -5.78 11.05 7.30
C VAL A 71 -7.21 11.51 7.10
N THR A 72 -7.59 12.65 7.69
CA THR A 72 -8.93 13.23 7.47
C THR A 72 -9.03 13.84 6.07
N ARG A 73 -10.27 14.14 5.64
CA ARG A 73 -10.51 14.81 4.35
C ARG A 73 -9.85 16.20 4.25
N GLU A 74 -9.63 16.86 5.38
CA GLU A 74 -8.97 18.16 5.48
C GLU A 74 -7.43 18.06 5.44
N GLY A 75 -6.88 16.83 5.52
CA GLY A 75 -5.45 16.57 5.50
C GLY A 75 -4.77 16.62 6.87
N VAL A 76 -5.54 16.33 7.94
CA VAL A 76 -5.03 16.16 9.30
C VAL A 76 -4.68 14.69 9.53
N LEU A 77 -3.46 14.39 9.92
CA LEU A 77 -2.97 13.08 10.29
C LEU A 77 -3.34 12.79 11.75
N ARG A 78 -4.33 11.93 11.96
CA ARG A 78 -4.86 11.60 13.30
C ARG A 78 -3.97 10.61 14.05
N ALA A 79 -3.41 9.64 13.33
CA ALA A 79 -2.52 8.63 13.87
C ALA A 79 -1.63 8.05 12.76
N ALA A 80 -0.36 7.84 13.06
CA ALA A 80 0.58 7.19 12.16
C ALA A 80 1.50 6.25 12.96
N PRO A 81 1.26 4.93 12.94
CA PRO A 81 2.07 3.97 13.69
C PRO A 81 3.57 3.98 13.33
N ASN A 82 3.91 4.45 12.13
CA ASN A 82 5.27 4.45 11.59
C ASN A 82 5.98 5.82 11.70
N LEU A 83 5.32 6.83 12.30
CA LEU A 83 5.88 8.17 12.52
C LEU A 83 5.82 8.50 14.01
N ASP A 84 6.98 8.55 14.66
CA ASP A 84 7.07 8.77 16.10
C ASP A 84 6.46 10.12 16.52
N GLY A 85 5.60 10.09 17.54
CA GLY A 85 5.04 11.28 18.17
C GLY A 85 3.98 12.02 17.34
N VAL A 86 3.46 11.42 16.28
CA VAL A 86 2.41 12.03 15.45
C VAL A 86 1.04 11.69 15.99
N ALA A 87 0.34 12.71 16.51
CA ALA A 87 -1.08 12.66 16.82
C ALA A 87 -1.70 14.02 16.50
N ASP A 88 -2.83 14.01 15.76
CA ASP A 88 -3.58 15.23 15.39
C ASP A 88 -2.73 16.31 14.70
N PHE A 89 -1.87 15.89 13.78
CA PHE A 89 -0.96 16.79 13.07
C PHE A 89 -1.58 17.31 11.76
N ASP A 90 -1.78 18.63 11.68
CA ASP A 90 -2.29 19.31 10.47
C ASP A 90 -1.18 19.44 9.41
N VAL A 91 -0.98 18.38 8.65
CA VAL A 91 0.00 18.34 7.55
C VAL A 91 -0.37 19.35 6.47
N ALA A 92 -1.65 19.41 6.09
CA ALA A 92 -2.11 20.30 5.04
C ALA A 92 -1.96 21.78 5.44
N GLY A 93 -2.33 22.16 6.66
CA GLY A 93 -2.14 23.50 7.19
C GLY A 93 -0.67 23.89 7.29
N GLY A 94 0.18 22.99 7.78
CA GLY A 94 1.62 23.21 7.87
C GLY A 94 2.27 23.46 6.51
N LEU A 95 1.85 22.77 5.46
CA LEU A 95 2.30 23.00 4.08
C LEU A 95 1.75 24.30 3.49
N ARG A 96 0.43 24.55 3.62
CA ARG A 96 -0.21 25.80 3.12
C ARG A 96 0.41 27.08 3.72
N ALA A 97 0.95 26.99 4.92
CA ALA A 97 1.66 28.11 5.55
C ALA A 97 3.04 28.42 4.91
N ARG A 98 3.58 27.51 4.09
CA ARG A 98 4.94 27.59 3.52
C ARG A 98 4.99 27.66 2.00
N VAL A 99 3.92 27.24 1.31
CA VAL A 99 3.87 27.26 -0.17
C VAL A 99 2.62 28.01 -0.64
N ASP A 100 2.77 28.83 -1.69
CA ASP A 100 1.69 29.58 -2.33
C ASP A 100 1.13 28.78 -3.51
N THR A 101 0.55 27.62 -3.21
CA THR A 101 -0.06 26.75 -4.22
C THR A 101 -1.14 25.86 -3.60
N ARG A 102 -1.95 25.22 -4.43
CA ARG A 102 -2.97 24.26 -3.96
C ARG A 102 -2.31 23.06 -3.32
N VAL A 103 -2.59 22.80 -2.05
CA VAL A 103 -2.08 21.64 -1.28
C VAL A 103 -3.21 20.69 -0.94
N ARG A 104 -2.99 19.40 -1.21
CA ARG A 104 -3.85 18.29 -0.77
C ARG A 104 -3.03 17.21 -0.09
N VAL A 105 -3.59 16.62 0.96
CA VAL A 105 -2.97 15.52 1.71
C VAL A 105 -3.97 14.39 1.85
N ASP A 106 -3.51 13.16 1.63
CA ASP A 106 -4.32 11.96 1.79
C ASP A 106 -3.48 10.80 2.34
N ASN A 107 -4.12 9.67 2.62
CA ASN A 107 -3.42 8.43 2.96
C ASN A 107 -2.60 7.91 1.76
N ASP A 108 -1.43 7.32 2.03
CA ASP A 108 -0.47 6.79 1.04
C ASP A 108 -1.08 5.71 0.13
N ALA A 109 -1.84 4.75 0.70
CA ALA A 109 -2.50 3.69 -0.08
C ALA A 109 -3.70 4.23 -0.88
N THR A 110 -4.40 5.24 -0.37
CA THR A 110 -5.45 5.97 -1.11
C THR A 110 -4.84 6.69 -2.32
N CYS A 111 -3.69 7.35 -2.15
CA CYS A 111 -2.94 7.94 -3.25
C CYS A 111 -2.51 6.87 -4.26
N ALA A 112 -1.95 5.74 -3.80
CA ALA A 112 -1.57 4.65 -4.68
C ALA A 112 -2.76 4.10 -5.49
N ALA A 113 -3.95 4.01 -4.88
CA ALA A 113 -5.17 3.61 -5.59
C ALA A 113 -5.54 4.62 -6.69
N LEU A 114 -5.41 5.91 -6.44
CA LEU A 114 -5.64 6.95 -7.44
C LEU A 114 -4.68 6.84 -8.63
N ALA A 115 -3.38 6.58 -8.37
CA ALA A 115 -2.39 6.37 -9.43
C ALA A 115 -2.72 5.17 -10.31
N GLU A 116 -3.00 4.03 -9.69
CA GLU A 116 -3.29 2.79 -10.40
C GLU A 116 -4.62 2.86 -11.17
N TRP A 117 -5.60 3.56 -10.63
CA TRP A 117 -6.87 3.77 -11.29
C TRP A 117 -6.75 4.70 -12.51
N ARG A 118 -6.07 5.84 -12.37
CA ARG A 118 -5.98 6.85 -13.43
C ARG A 118 -4.95 6.49 -14.52
N LEU A 119 -3.78 5.99 -14.11
CA LEU A 119 -2.61 5.86 -14.96
C LEU A 119 -1.99 4.45 -14.95
N GLY A 120 -2.53 3.50 -14.19
CA GLY A 120 -1.92 2.20 -13.98
C GLY A 120 -2.81 1.00 -14.32
N ALA A 121 -2.66 -0.07 -13.56
CA ALA A 121 -3.26 -1.38 -13.81
C ALA A 121 -4.79 -1.41 -13.68
N GLY A 122 -5.39 -0.42 -13.00
CA GLY A 122 -6.83 -0.24 -12.86
C GLY A 122 -7.47 0.70 -13.86
N ARG A 123 -6.71 1.19 -14.85
CA ARG A 123 -7.21 2.15 -15.84
C ARG A 123 -8.41 1.60 -16.59
N GLY A 124 -9.47 2.42 -16.68
CA GLY A 124 -10.72 2.08 -17.36
C GLY A 124 -11.72 1.31 -16.50
N SER A 125 -11.38 0.94 -15.27
CA SER A 125 -12.31 0.34 -14.32
C SER A 125 -13.16 1.42 -13.62
N ASN A 126 -14.42 1.08 -13.34
CA ASN A 126 -15.27 1.89 -12.48
C ASN A 126 -15.33 1.38 -11.04
N ASP A 127 -14.95 0.12 -10.82
CA ASP A 127 -15.06 -0.56 -9.51
C ASP A 127 -13.78 -1.34 -9.22
N MET A 128 -12.76 -0.64 -8.71
CA MET A 128 -11.43 -1.17 -8.44
C MET A 128 -11.13 -1.16 -6.94
N ILE A 129 -10.45 -2.19 -6.46
CA ILE A 129 -9.82 -2.18 -5.14
C ILE A 129 -8.30 -2.35 -5.29
N LEU A 130 -7.55 -1.38 -4.79
CA LEU A 130 -6.11 -1.54 -4.56
C LEU A 130 -5.91 -2.20 -3.20
N VAL A 131 -5.01 -3.19 -3.14
CA VAL A 131 -4.49 -3.78 -1.90
C VAL A 131 -2.97 -3.73 -1.94
N THR A 132 -2.36 -3.00 -1.02
CA THR A 132 -0.90 -2.95 -0.91
C THR A 132 -0.42 -4.04 0.05
N LEU A 133 0.36 -4.99 -0.45
CA LEU A 133 0.98 -6.08 0.30
C LEU A 133 2.44 -5.69 0.60
N GLY A 134 2.63 -4.96 1.68
CA GLY A 134 3.94 -4.49 2.16
C GLY A 134 4.29 -5.06 3.54
N THR A 135 4.88 -4.26 4.42
CA THR A 135 5.09 -4.61 5.84
C THR A 135 3.76 -4.89 6.53
N GLY A 136 2.73 -4.09 6.23
CA GLY A 136 1.33 -4.29 6.54
C GLY A 136 0.48 -4.39 5.28
N ILE A 137 -0.84 -4.20 5.41
CA ILE A 137 -1.79 -4.10 4.30
C ILE A 137 -2.50 -2.76 4.38
N GLY A 138 -2.34 -1.95 3.34
CA GLY A 138 -3.17 -0.78 3.07
C GLY A 138 -4.10 -1.02 1.89
N GLY A 139 -4.97 -0.06 1.59
CA GLY A 139 -5.83 -0.18 0.43
C GLY A 139 -6.52 1.11 0.03
N GLY A 140 -7.19 1.05 -1.11
CA GLY A 140 -8.04 2.13 -1.60
C GLY A 140 -9.14 1.57 -2.49
N VAL A 141 -10.27 2.24 -2.49
CA VAL A 141 -11.49 1.83 -3.18
C VAL A 141 -11.88 2.84 -4.23
N VAL A 142 -12.13 2.37 -5.43
CA VAL A 142 -12.88 3.09 -6.46
C VAL A 142 -14.20 2.36 -6.63
N ALA A 143 -15.32 3.06 -6.53
CA ALA A 143 -16.64 2.51 -6.75
C ALA A 143 -17.49 3.51 -7.53
N GLY A 144 -18.18 3.02 -8.58
CA GLY A 144 -18.98 3.85 -9.46
C GLY A 144 -18.16 4.95 -10.15
N GLY A 145 -16.87 4.70 -10.47
CA GLY A 145 -15.98 5.68 -11.09
C GLY A 145 -15.54 6.83 -10.19
N ALA A 146 -15.59 6.65 -8.87
CA ALA A 146 -15.14 7.65 -7.89
C ALA A 146 -14.29 7.02 -6.79
N LEU A 147 -13.22 7.71 -6.39
CA LEU A 147 -12.37 7.30 -5.25
C LEU A 147 -13.15 7.46 -3.94
N GLN A 148 -13.25 6.38 -3.19
CA GLN A 148 -14.01 6.31 -1.95
C GLN A 148 -13.12 6.56 -0.74
N ARG A 149 -13.23 7.75 -0.15
CA ARG A 149 -12.45 8.14 1.03
C ARG A 149 -13.17 7.83 2.36
N GLY A 150 -14.45 7.45 2.28
CA GLY A 150 -15.30 7.26 3.47
C GLY A 150 -15.71 8.57 4.16
N HIS A 151 -16.48 8.46 5.23
CA HIS A 151 -17.01 9.62 5.95
C HIS A 151 -15.88 10.48 6.56
N ASN A 152 -14.94 9.84 7.25
CA ASN A 152 -13.83 10.51 7.95
C ASN A 152 -12.55 10.66 7.10
N GLY A 153 -12.49 10.08 5.92
CA GLY A 153 -11.25 9.96 5.13
C GLY A 153 -10.52 8.62 5.34
N PHE A 154 -11.05 7.67 6.10
CA PHE A 154 -10.34 6.47 6.57
C PHE A 154 -10.74 5.18 5.85
N ALA A 155 -11.38 5.25 4.69
CA ALA A 155 -11.69 4.06 3.91
C ALA A 155 -10.41 3.40 3.41
N GLY A 156 -10.40 2.06 3.34
CA GLY A 156 -9.25 1.32 2.82
C GLY A 156 -8.38 0.63 3.88
N GLU A 157 -8.72 0.74 5.16
CA GLU A 157 -8.01 0.07 6.27
C GLU A 157 -8.25 -1.46 6.29
N PHE A 158 -8.14 -2.12 5.12
CA PHE A 158 -8.46 -3.53 4.93
C PHE A 158 -7.55 -4.46 5.75
N GLY A 159 -6.30 -4.05 5.96
CA GLY A 159 -5.35 -4.80 6.76
C GLY A 159 -5.83 -5.09 8.18
N HIS A 160 -6.72 -4.23 8.70
CA HIS A 160 -7.28 -4.37 10.03
C HIS A 160 -8.65 -5.09 10.10
N MET A 161 -9.16 -5.61 8.97
CA MET A 161 -10.28 -6.56 8.99
C MET A 161 -9.88 -7.80 9.80
N VAL A 162 -10.68 -8.16 10.79
CA VAL A 162 -10.47 -9.36 11.61
C VAL A 162 -10.96 -10.57 10.82
N ILE A 163 -10.03 -11.42 10.36
CA ILE A 163 -10.34 -12.65 9.62
C ILE A 163 -10.26 -13.90 10.50
N ASP A 164 -9.66 -13.78 11.69
CA ASP A 164 -9.58 -14.83 12.70
C ASP A 164 -9.56 -14.19 14.10
N PRO A 165 -10.67 -14.18 14.84
CA PRO A 165 -10.75 -13.51 16.14
C PRO A 165 -9.82 -14.11 17.21
N TYR A 166 -9.33 -15.32 16.99
CA TYR A 166 -8.36 -16.01 17.87
C TYR A 166 -6.92 -15.94 17.38
N GLY A 167 -6.70 -15.26 16.27
CA GLY A 167 -5.40 -15.14 15.61
C GLY A 167 -4.36 -14.32 16.37
N PRO A 168 -3.18 -14.09 15.75
CA PRO A 168 -2.07 -13.37 16.37
C PRO A 168 -2.43 -11.92 16.72
N PRO A 169 -1.76 -11.33 17.74
CA PRO A 169 -1.96 -9.92 18.09
C PRO A 169 -1.53 -9.00 16.96
N CYS A 170 -2.26 -7.90 16.77
CA CYS A 170 -1.95 -6.83 15.83
C CYS A 170 -1.54 -5.56 16.58
N VAL A 171 -0.69 -4.73 15.93
CA VAL A 171 -0.26 -3.43 16.47
C VAL A 171 -1.41 -2.46 16.73
N CYS A 172 -2.56 -2.63 16.04
CA CYS A 172 -3.77 -1.85 16.28
C CYS A 172 -4.50 -2.18 17.61
N GLY A 173 -3.95 -3.09 18.43
CA GLY A 173 -4.51 -3.53 19.70
C GLY A 173 -5.55 -4.67 19.59
N ARG A 174 -5.87 -5.13 18.38
CA ARG A 174 -6.77 -6.26 18.14
C ARG A 174 -6.02 -7.53 17.83
N ARG A 175 -6.76 -8.63 17.55
CA ARG A 175 -6.20 -9.91 17.15
C ARG A 175 -6.77 -10.34 15.80
N GLY A 176 -5.96 -11.10 15.03
CA GLY A 176 -6.39 -11.74 13.81
C GLY A 176 -6.72 -10.81 12.65
N CYS A 177 -6.14 -9.61 12.64
CA CYS A 177 -6.22 -8.72 11.49
C CYS A 177 -5.62 -9.37 10.25
N TRP A 178 -6.18 -9.11 9.08
CA TRP A 178 -5.76 -9.70 7.81
C TRP A 178 -4.27 -9.48 7.52
N GLU A 179 -3.72 -8.31 7.82
CA GLU A 179 -2.30 -8.01 7.63
C GLU A 179 -1.36 -8.95 8.40
N ARG A 180 -1.84 -9.56 9.50
CA ARG A 180 -1.03 -10.53 10.28
C ARG A 180 -0.83 -11.85 9.55
N TYR A 181 -1.59 -12.10 8.47
CA TYR A 181 -1.57 -13.31 7.65
C TYR A 181 -1.05 -13.05 6.24
N ALA A 182 -1.49 -11.96 5.61
CA ALA A 182 -1.35 -11.72 4.18
C ALA A 182 -0.42 -10.53 3.83
N SER A 183 0.41 -10.06 4.77
CA SER A 183 1.48 -9.09 4.52
C SER A 183 2.85 -9.74 4.45
N GLY A 184 3.90 -8.98 4.14
CA GLY A 184 5.29 -9.45 4.23
C GLY A 184 5.66 -9.94 5.63
N SER A 185 5.16 -9.26 6.68
CA SER A 185 5.27 -9.73 8.06
C SER A 185 4.51 -11.04 8.31
N GLY A 186 3.35 -11.20 7.66
CA GLY A 186 2.56 -12.43 7.70
C GLY A 186 3.28 -13.61 7.05
N LEU A 187 3.84 -13.41 5.86
CA LEU A 187 4.65 -14.43 5.18
C LEU A 187 5.85 -14.88 6.02
N ALA A 188 6.59 -13.93 6.60
CA ALA A 188 7.71 -14.25 7.49
C ALA A 188 7.25 -15.02 8.74
N ARG A 189 6.10 -14.69 9.31
CA ARG A 189 5.53 -15.42 10.44
C ARG A 189 5.16 -16.85 10.06
N LEU A 190 4.46 -17.08 8.95
CA LEU A 190 4.12 -18.42 8.47
C LEU A 190 5.37 -19.28 8.29
N ALA A 191 6.42 -18.70 7.71
CA ALA A 191 7.68 -19.40 7.52
C ALA A 191 8.39 -19.74 8.84
N ARG A 192 8.37 -18.84 9.85
CA ARG A 192 8.93 -19.12 11.18
C ARG A 192 8.17 -20.23 11.89
N GLU A 193 6.85 -20.22 11.83
CA GLU A 193 6.01 -21.30 12.40
C GLU A 193 6.30 -22.66 11.74
N ALA A 194 6.50 -22.65 10.41
CA ALA A 194 6.93 -23.85 9.69
C ALA A 194 8.37 -24.28 10.07
N ALA A 195 9.28 -23.33 10.31
CA ALA A 195 10.67 -23.60 10.72
C ALA A 195 10.76 -24.21 12.12
N VAL A 196 9.94 -23.78 13.06
CA VAL A 196 9.84 -24.42 14.40
C VAL A 196 9.48 -25.89 14.28
N GLY A 197 8.61 -26.25 13.32
CA GLY A 197 8.28 -27.64 12.99
C GLY A 197 9.34 -28.38 12.16
N ARG A 198 10.50 -27.77 11.86
CA ARG A 198 11.56 -28.28 10.97
C ARG A 198 11.06 -28.65 9.57
N ARG A 199 10.02 -27.98 9.07
CA ARG A 199 9.39 -28.25 7.77
C ARG A 199 9.92 -27.40 6.62
N VAL A 200 10.85 -26.45 6.86
CA VAL A 200 11.38 -25.52 5.85
C VAL A 200 12.90 -25.43 5.95
N SER A 201 13.60 -26.55 5.83
CA SER A 201 15.06 -26.64 6.02
C SER A 201 15.81 -25.65 5.12
N ARG A 202 15.44 -25.54 3.84
CA ARG A 202 16.11 -24.64 2.89
C ARG A 202 15.92 -23.16 3.26
N VAL A 203 14.73 -22.76 3.72
CA VAL A 203 14.47 -21.40 4.20
C VAL A 203 15.30 -21.09 5.43
N LEU A 204 15.43 -22.06 6.33
CA LEU A 204 16.24 -21.93 7.54
C LEU A 204 17.73 -21.79 7.21
N ASP A 205 18.25 -22.58 6.25
CA ASP A 205 19.64 -22.45 5.77
C ASP A 205 19.91 -21.04 5.22
N LEU A 206 18.96 -20.45 4.49
CA LEU A 206 19.07 -19.08 3.97
C LEU A 206 19.03 -18.01 5.05
N ALA A 207 18.56 -18.35 6.24
CA ALA A 207 18.54 -17.51 7.43
C ALA A 207 19.64 -17.89 8.44
N ASP A 208 20.74 -18.50 7.97
CA ASP A 208 21.90 -18.92 8.78
C ASP A 208 21.54 -19.84 9.96
N GLY A 209 20.46 -20.62 9.82
CA GLY A 209 19.96 -21.55 10.83
C GLY A 209 19.16 -20.90 11.97
N ASP A 210 18.92 -19.59 11.92
CA ASP A 210 18.16 -18.87 12.93
C ASP A 210 16.67 -18.69 12.49
N PRO A 211 15.70 -19.36 13.14
CA PRO A 211 14.29 -19.20 12.83
C PRO A 211 13.78 -17.74 12.99
N GLU A 212 14.33 -16.97 13.93
CA GLU A 212 13.91 -15.59 14.17
C GLU A 212 14.41 -14.64 13.06
N ALA A 213 15.50 -14.99 12.38
CA ALA A 213 16.03 -14.26 11.24
C ALA A 213 15.27 -14.56 9.93
N VAL A 214 14.35 -15.52 9.91
CA VAL A 214 13.56 -15.88 8.71
C VAL A 214 12.69 -14.70 8.27
N ARG A 215 12.80 -14.36 6.97
CA ARG A 215 12.05 -13.30 6.29
C ARG A 215 11.37 -13.82 5.04
N GLY A 216 10.44 -13.02 4.49
CA GLY A 216 9.73 -13.37 3.26
C GLY A 216 10.66 -13.62 2.07
N GLU A 217 11.77 -12.87 1.96
CA GLU A 217 12.76 -13.02 0.89
C GLU A 217 13.43 -14.39 0.90
N HIS A 218 13.64 -15.01 2.08
CA HIS A 218 14.20 -16.36 2.19
C HIS A 218 13.21 -17.40 1.64
N VAL A 219 11.91 -17.22 1.93
CA VAL A 219 10.85 -18.08 1.38
C VAL A 219 10.77 -17.95 -0.14
N GLN A 220 10.74 -16.71 -0.66
CA GLN A 220 10.69 -16.46 -2.10
C GLN A 220 11.89 -17.08 -2.82
N LYS A 221 13.10 -16.95 -2.24
CA LYS A 221 14.31 -17.52 -2.83
C LYS A 221 14.25 -19.03 -2.85
N ALA A 222 13.91 -19.69 -1.74
CA ALA A 222 13.77 -21.15 -1.67
C ALA A 222 12.70 -21.67 -2.63
N ALA A 223 11.55 -20.97 -2.72
CA ALA A 223 10.47 -21.32 -3.64
C ALA A 223 10.90 -21.26 -5.11
N ARG A 224 11.66 -20.22 -5.51
CA ARG A 224 12.24 -20.12 -6.88
C ARG A 224 13.29 -21.19 -7.17
N GLU A 225 13.95 -21.74 -6.15
CA GLU A 225 14.83 -22.89 -6.26
C GLU A 225 14.06 -24.21 -6.36
N GLY A 226 12.72 -24.19 -6.27
CA GLY A 226 11.84 -25.36 -6.36
C GLY A 226 11.68 -26.13 -5.05
N ASP A 227 12.04 -25.52 -3.91
CA ASP A 227 11.86 -26.13 -2.59
C ASP A 227 10.37 -26.33 -2.29
N ARG A 228 9.96 -27.59 -2.04
CA ARG A 228 8.56 -27.95 -1.85
C ARG A 228 7.94 -27.36 -0.59
N ASP A 229 8.72 -27.25 0.46
CA ASP A 229 8.24 -26.75 1.74
C ASP A 229 8.05 -25.23 1.67
N ALA A 230 8.95 -24.53 1.00
CA ALA A 230 8.80 -23.09 0.71
C ALA A 230 7.60 -22.83 -0.19
N LEU A 231 7.36 -23.66 -1.22
CA LEU A 231 6.17 -23.57 -2.07
C LEU A 231 4.88 -23.82 -1.28
N ALA A 232 4.88 -24.73 -0.30
CA ALA A 232 3.73 -24.92 0.59
C ALA A 232 3.45 -23.68 1.46
N VAL A 233 4.49 -22.98 1.94
CA VAL A 233 4.33 -21.69 2.65
C VAL A 233 3.76 -20.62 1.73
N ILE A 234 4.21 -20.55 0.47
CA ILE A 234 3.66 -19.64 -0.56
C ILE A 234 2.18 -19.95 -0.82
N ASP A 235 1.82 -21.21 -0.90
CA ASP A 235 0.43 -21.65 -1.11
C ASP A 235 -0.48 -21.25 0.05
N GLU A 236 -0.05 -21.49 1.28
CA GLU A 236 -0.77 -21.06 2.49
C GLU A 236 -0.91 -19.54 2.54
N PHE A 237 0.16 -18.80 2.21
CA PHE A 237 0.12 -17.36 2.10
C PHE A 237 -0.90 -16.89 1.04
N GLY A 238 -0.91 -17.52 -0.15
CA GLY A 238 -1.88 -17.28 -1.22
C GLY A 238 -3.32 -17.47 -0.75
N LYS A 239 -3.58 -18.49 0.07
CA LYS A 239 -4.90 -18.70 0.69
C LYS A 239 -5.33 -17.54 1.58
N TRP A 240 -4.43 -17.04 2.42
CA TRP A 240 -4.75 -15.91 3.30
C TRP A 240 -4.98 -14.61 2.53
N VAL A 241 -4.22 -14.38 1.46
CA VAL A 241 -4.50 -13.25 0.54
C VAL A 241 -5.87 -13.42 -0.09
N ALA A 242 -6.15 -14.58 -0.69
CA ALA A 242 -7.43 -14.88 -1.34
C ALA A 242 -8.63 -14.71 -0.41
N LEU A 243 -8.53 -15.14 0.85
CA LEU A 243 -9.61 -14.99 1.84
C LEU A 243 -10.01 -13.52 2.04
N GLY A 244 -9.03 -12.61 2.14
CA GLY A 244 -9.33 -11.18 2.24
C GLY A 244 -9.94 -10.62 0.96
N LEU A 245 -9.44 -11.00 -0.22
CA LEU A 245 -10.01 -10.59 -1.50
C LEU A 245 -11.45 -11.10 -1.67
N VAL A 246 -11.74 -12.33 -1.24
CA VAL A 246 -13.10 -12.89 -1.23
C VAL A 246 -14.03 -12.08 -0.33
N ASN A 247 -13.59 -11.73 0.88
CA ASN A 247 -14.39 -10.89 1.78
C ASN A 247 -14.69 -9.52 1.16
N LEU A 248 -13.71 -8.90 0.53
CA LEU A 248 -13.88 -7.63 -0.19
C LEU A 248 -14.79 -7.79 -1.41
N THR A 249 -14.69 -8.90 -2.14
CA THR A 249 -15.59 -9.19 -3.28
C THR A 249 -17.03 -9.37 -2.81
N ASN A 250 -17.25 -10.10 -1.72
CA ASN A 250 -18.61 -10.28 -1.18
C ASN A 250 -19.22 -8.98 -0.64
N ALA A 251 -18.39 -8.00 -0.26
CA ALA A 251 -18.84 -6.72 0.28
C ALA A 251 -19.01 -5.64 -0.78
N LEU A 252 -18.15 -5.59 -1.81
CA LEU A 252 -18.01 -4.44 -2.72
C LEU A 252 -18.11 -4.81 -4.20
N ASP A 253 -18.02 -6.10 -4.56
CA ASP A 253 -18.15 -6.66 -5.92
C ASP A 253 -17.34 -5.91 -7.00
N PRO A 254 -16.00 -5.73 -6.82
CA PRO A 254 -15.18 -5.00 -7.77
C PRO A 254 -14.99 -5.78 -9.08
N ASP A 255 -14.65 -5.09 -10.17
CA ASP A 255 -14.24 -5.73 -11.44
C ASP A 255 -12.73 -6.06 -11.47
N VAL A 256 -11.93 -5.34 -10.66
CA VAL A 256 -10.48 -5.58 -10.58
C VAL A 256 -9.91 -5.35 -9.18
N PHE A 257 -9.04 -6.27 -8.78
CA PHE A 257 -8.07 -6.06 -7.70
C PHE A 257 -6.71 -5.70 -8.29
N VAL A 258 -6.13 -4.60 -7.80
CA VAL A 258 -4.74 -4.24 -8.07
C VAL A 258 -3.92 -4.55 -6.84
N LEU A 259 -2.99 -5.50 -6.94
CA LEU A 259 -2.08 -5.88 -5.85
C LEU A 259 -0.78 -5.10 -5.98
N GLY A 260 -0.49 -4.26 -5.01
CA GLY A 260 0.72 -3.45 -4.93
C GLY A 260 1.59 -3.78 -3.72
N GLY A 261 2.56 -2.90 -3.42
CA GLY A 261 3.47 -3.06 -2.29
C GLY A 261 4.67 -3.96 -2.58
N GLY A 262 5.54 -4.15 -1.58
CA GLY A 262 6.82 -4.85 -1.76
C GLY A 262 6.69 -6.31 -2.20
N LEU A 263 5.59 -6.98 -1.88
CA LEU A 263 5.34 -8.37 -2.30
C LEU A 263 4.99 -8.50 -3.80
N ALA A 264 4.60 -7.41 -4.47
CA ALA A 264 4.35 -7.42 -5.91
C ALA A 264 5.59 -7.85 -6.74
N VAL A 265 6.80 -7.67 -6.22
CA VAL A 265 8.04 -8.17 -6.82
C VAL A 265 8.07 -9.71 -6.94
N GLY A 266 7.30 -10.42 -6.10
CA GLY A 266 7.14 -11.87 -6.13
C GLY A 266 5.87 -12.35 -6.85
N ALA A 267 5.28 -11.53 -7.70
CA ALA A 267 4.02 -11.82 -8.41
C ALA A 267 3.99 -13.20 -9.08
N ASP A 268 5.11 -13.62 -9.65
CA ASP A 268 5.34 -14.93 -10.26
C ASP A 268 5.05 -16.12 -9.31
N LEU A 269 5.28 -15.92 -8.01
CA LEU A 269 5.08 -16.96 -7.00
C LEU A 269 3.66 -16.97 -6.42
N TYR A 270 2.99 -15.80 -6.41
CA TYR A 270 1.75 -15.62 -5.63
C TYR A 270 0.49 -15.69 -6.47
N LEU A 271 0.55 -15.31 -7.75
CA LEU A 271 -0.67 -15.12 -8.56
C LEU A 271 -1.49 -16.40 -8.68
N GLU A 272 -0.86 -17.51 -9.03
CA GLU A 272 -1.56 -18.80 -9.20
C GLU A 272 -2.21 -19.30 -7.91
N PRO A 273 -1.50 -19.39 -6.75
CA PRO A 273 -2.12 -19.75 -5.49
C PRO A 273 -3.28 -18.83 -5.09
N ILE A 274 -3.13 -17.51 -5.27
CA ILE A 274 -4.20 -16.54 -4.95
C ILE A 274 -5.44 -16.81 -5.81
N GLN A 275 -5.28 -16.97 -7.13
CA GLN A 275 -6.41 -17.19 -8.04
C GLN A 275 -7.12 -18.52 -7.77
N ARG A 276 -6.37 -19.58 -7.52
CA ARG A 276 -6.91 -20.89 -7.19
C ARG A 276 -7.72 -20.85 -5.90
N TRP A 277 -7.14 -20.34 -4.82
CA TRP A 277 -7.84 -20.23 -3.53
C TRP A 277 -9.02 -19.24 -3.59
N PHE A 278 -8.91 -18.18 -4.40
CA PHE A 278 -10.03 -17.27 -4.62
C PHE A 278 -11.23 -18.01 -5.23
N GLY A 279 -11.01 -18.80 -6.27
CA GLY A 279 -12.06 -19.60 -6.91
C GLY A 279 -12.68 -20.64 -5.98
N GLU A 280 -11.90 -21.23 -5.07
CA GLU A 280 -12.39 -22.20 -4.09
C GLU A 280 -13.20 -21.55 -2.93
N LEU A 281 -12.87 -20.31 -2.56
CA LEU A 281 -13.44 -19.65 -1.38
C LEU A 281 -14.60 -18.70 -1.69
N ILE A 282 -14.72 -18.23 -2.95
CA ILE A 282 -15.73 -17.23 -3.31
C ILE A 282 -17.15 -17.82 -3.27
N TYR A 283 -18.10 -17.03 -2.77
CA TYR A 283 -19.50 -17.40 -2.77
C TYR A 283 -20.07 -17.47 -4.21
N SER A 284 -20.72 -18.60 -4.56
CA SER A 284 -21.34 -18.84 -5.85
C SER A 284 -20.40 -18.60 -7.05
N PRO A 285 -19.27 -19.34 -7.16
CA PRO A 285 -18.26 -19.09 -8.19
C PRO A 285 -18.80 -19.17 -9.63
N ASP A 286 -19.73 -20.07 -9.90
CA ASP A 286 -20.27 -20.31 -11.23
C ASP A 286 -21.35 -19.29 -11.66
N LEU A 287 -21.84 -18.46 -10.74
CA LEU A 287 -22.93 -17.50 -10.98
C LEU A 287 -22.44 -16.06 -11.11
N ARG A 288 -21.14 -15.83 -11.01
CA ARG A 288 -20.56 -14.48 -11.08
C ARG A 288 -19.28 -14.43 -11.92
N THR A 289 -19.04 -13.27 -12.52
CA THR A 289 -17.74 -12.97 -13.11
C THR A 289 -16.74 -12.72 -11.98
N HIS A 290 -15.60 -13.42 -11.98
CA HIS A 290 -14.56 -13.19 -10.99
C HIS A 290 -13.82 -11.88 -11.30
N PRO A 291 -13.48 -11.08 -10.28
CA PRO A 291 -12.63 -9.92 -10.45
C PRO A 291 -11.28 -10.30 -11.10
N ARG A 292 -10.81 -9.47 -12.00
CA ARG A 292 -9.44 -9.60 -12.52
C ARG A 292 -8.45 -9.26 -11.40
N VAL A 293 -7.43 -10.08 -11.20
CA VAL A 293 -6.31 -9.77 -10.30
C VAL A 293 -5.14 -9.30 -11.16
N ALA A 294 -4.69 -8.07 -10.92
CA ALA A 294 -3.54 -7.46 -11.59
C ALA A 294 -2.52 -6.98 -10.56
N PHE A 295 -1.26 -6.86 -10.99
CA PHE A 295 -0.24 -6.23 -10.14
C PHE A 295 -0.07 -4.76 -10.52
N ALA A 296 0.29 -3.94 -9.51
CA ALA A 296 0.48 -2.52 -9.64
C ALA A 296 1.53 -2.17 -10.71
N TYR A 297 1.22 -1.18 -11.52
CA TYR A 297 2.12 -0.67 -12.56
C TYR A 297 3.19 0.26 -11.97
N TRP A 298 2.77 1.17 -11.09
CA TRP A 298 3.63 2.21 -10.53
C TRP A 298 4.54 1.73 -9.40
N ASN A 299 4.26 0.57 -8.79
CA ASN A 299 5.06 -0.03 -7.73
C ASN A 299 5.39 0.96 -6.60
N GLU A 300 6.67 1.21 -6.31
CA GLU A 300 7.12 2.14 -5.26
C GLU A 300 6.76 3.60 -5.52
N ARG A 301 6.41 3.96 -6.77
CA ARG A 301 6.01 5.33 -7.14
C ARG A 301 4.52 5.59 -7.00
N ALA A 302 3.72 4.55 -6.78
CA ALA A 302 2.27 4.66 -6.80
C ALA A 302 1.73 5.72 -5.83
N GLY A 303 2.25 5.77 -4.59
CA GLY A 303 1.88 6.79 -3.59
C GLY A 303 2.17 8.20 -4.05
N ALA A 304 3.39 8.46 -4.55
CA ALA A 304 3.80 9.78 -5.02
C ALA A 304 3.05 10.21 -6.31
N VAL A 305 2.91 9.31 -7.28
CA VAL A 305 2.13 9.58 -8.52
C VAL A 305 0.68 9.89 -8.18
N GLY A 306 0.05 9.12 -7.31
CA GLY A 306 -1.32 9.37 -6.89
C GLY A 306 -1.47 10.66 -6.08
N ALA A 307 -0.50 10.99 -5.23
CA ALA A 307 -0.47 12.26 -4.53
C ALA A 307 -0.45 13.43 -5.53
N ALA A 308 0.36 13.37 -6.60
CA ALA A 308 0.38 14.39 -7.65
C ALA A 308 -0.98 14.55 -8.35
N LEU A 309 -1.79 13.49 -8.42
CA LEU A 309 -3.13 13.50 -9.03
C LEU A 309 -4.25 14.00 -8.09
N LEU A 310 -3.99 14.22 -6.81
CA LEU A 310 -5.01 14.66 -5.85
C LEU A 310 -5.70 15.96 -6.25
N HIS A 311 -5.04 16.82 -7.04
CA HIS A 311 -5.64 18.07 -7.55
C HIS A 311 -6.85 17.82 -8.46
N GLN A 312 -6.99 16.64 -9.04
CA GLN A 312 -8.09 16.26 -9.95
C GLN A 312 -9.35 15.80 -9.20
N LEU A 313 -9.26 15.59 -7.89
CA LEU A 313 -10.42 15.20 -7.09
C LEU A 313 -11.27 16.44 -6.80
N ASP A 314 -12.58 16.33 -7.01
CA ASP A 314 -13.54 17.32 -6.56
C ASP A 314 -13.59 17.40 -5.03
N GLU A 315 -13.97 18.56 -4.48
CA GLU A 315 -14.07 18.77 -3.03
C GLU A 315 -15.21 18.02 -2.38
#